data_6469f45f087ea5743b99bf96bc49e554
#
_entry.id   6469f45f087ea5743b99bf96bc49e554
#
_cell.length_a   1.000
_cell.length_b   1.000
_cell.length_c   1.000
_cell.angle_alpha   90.00
_cell.angle_beta   90.00
_cell.angle_gamma   90.00
#
_symmetry.space_group_name_H-M   'P 1'
#
loop_
_entity.id
_entity.type
_entity.pdbx_description
1 polymer ?
#
loop_
_entity_poly.entity_id
_entity_poly.type
_entity_poly.pdbx_seq_one_letter_code
_entity_poly.pdbx_strand_id
1 'polypeptide(L)'
;MPNAFYFIRLIHGVTRRPCPGERVWDAGQLVRGSVVRFLRARNQQGYDIYLLPYAEQCNAGYILIDLDHATADVLPRMRANGHEPCVVLQSSPGHLQAWIRVSTIPLEPALATAVSKQLARTYGGDLASTNGCHLGRLAGFTNQKLHRRTATGYAPWVKIVEAHAGIAPAAQELLHSATQRIAQQSAAVRDTTYYLSRVGNPSTTITAHGAARIYQSWTERWRIRERFPQPDCSIIDLWLARKLLAMHVSTTQVEAILRLGSPNFPRHHGDPEGYLRRTLARAALPPPRPVCSTQATAPLLPRHATGSDGSNPRGGR
;
A
#
# COMPACT_ATOMS: atom_id res chain seq x y z
N MET A 1 5.45 0.81 -21.36
CA MET A 1 4.82 -0.49 -21.05
C MET A 1 3.68 -0.69 -22.03
N PRO A 2 3.88 -1.35 -23.14
CA PRO A 2 2.91 -1.33 -24.23
C PRO A 2 1.59 -2.02 -23.90
N ASN A 3 1.57 -2.96 -22.98
CA ASN A 3 0.37 -3.76 -22.64
C ASN A 3 -0.13 -3.56 -21.22
N ALA A 4 0.28 -2.50 -20.53
CA ALA A 4 -0.18 -2.23 -19.18
C ALA A 4 -1.37 -1.27 -19.20
N PHE A 5 -2.32 -1.52 -18.34
CA PHE A 5 -3.31 -0.53 -17.94
C PHE A 5 -2.74 0.32 -16.81
N TYR A 6 -3.27 1.52 -16.69
CA TYR A 6 -2.90 2.45 -15.64
C TYR A 6 -4.14 2.85 -14.87
N PHE A 7 -4.14 2.51 -13.61
CA PHE A 7 -5.13 3.04 -12.68
C PHE A 7 -4.73 4.47 -12.34
N ILE A 8 -5.59 5.43 -12.66
CA ILE A 8 -5.36 6.86 -12.42
C ILE A 8 -6.26 7.34 -11.29
N ARG A 9 -5.64 7.96 -10.30
CA ARG A 9 -6.34 8.56 -9.16
C ARG A 9 -6.02 10.04 -9.04
N LEU A 10 -7.07 10.84 -8.87
CA LEU A 10 -6.97 12.26 -8.65
C LEU A 10 -7.27 12.54 -7.17
N ILE A 11 -6.34 13.19 -6.46
CA ILE A 11 -6.49 13.50 -5.04
C ILE A 11 -6.24 14.99 -4.86
N HIS A 12 -7.21 15.72 -4.30
CA HIS A 12 -7.04 17.14 -4.07
C HIS A 12 -5.89 17.42 -3.09
N GLY A 13 -4.93 18.24 -3.48
CA GLY A 13 -3.68 18.46 -2.76
C GLY A 13 -3.85 18.99 -1.34
N VAL A 14 -4.89 19.80 -1.11
CA VAL A 14 -5.20 20.40 0.20
C VAL A 14 -6.17 19.54 1.02
N THR A 15 -7.34 19.27 0.47
CA THR A 15 -8.41 18.56 1.22
C THR A 15 -8.19 17.06 1.33
N ARG A 16 -7.25 16.49 0.57
CA ARG A 16 -6.94 15.06 0.47
C ARG A 16 -8.14 14.20 0.01
N ARG A 17 -9.20 14.82 -0.47
CA ARG A 17 -10.37 14.11 -0.99
C ARG A 17 -10.10 13.62 -2.42
N PRO A 18 -10.45 12.36 -2.74
CA PRO A 18 -10.36 11.85 -4.10
C PRO A 18 -11.43 12.50 -4.98
N CYS A 19 -11.12 12.73 -6.25
CA CYS A 19 -12.11 13.03 -7.26
C CYS A 19 -12.96 11.78 -7.51
N PRO A 20 -14.30 11.90 -7.55
CA PRO A 20 -15.17 10.77 -7.86
C PRO A 20 -14.86 10.15 -9.22
N GLY A 21 -15.05 8.84 -9.31
CA GLY A 21 -14.83 8.06 -10.53
C GLY A 21 -13.37 7.57 -10.64
N GLU A 22 -13.22 6.26 -10.64
CA GLU A 22 -11.95 5.60 -10.91
C GLU A 22 -11.76 5.46 -12.41
N ARG A 23 -10.51 5.58 -12.85
CA ARG A 23 -10.17 5.58 -14.27
C ARG A 23 -9.04 4.61 -14.51
N VAL A 24 -9.29 3.67 -15.41
CA VAL A 24 -8.27 2.74 -15.88
C VAL A 24 -8.12 3.00 -17.38
N TRP A 25 -6.92 3.36 -17.80
CA TRP A 25 -6.58 3.63 -19.18
C TRP A 25 -5.37 2.82 -19.63
N ASP A 26 -5.37 2.37 -20.86
CA ASP A 26 -4.17 1.89 -21.51
C ASP A 26 -3.21 3.05 -21.86
N ALA A 27 -2.00 2.73 -22.27
CA ALA A 27 -0.99 3.74 -22.62
C ALA A 27 -1.44 4.64 -23.78
N GLY A 28 -2.11 4.09 -24.80
CA GLY A 28 -2.62 4.85 -25.93
C GLY A 28 -3.75 5.82 -25.54
N GLN A 29 -4.61 5.40 -24.63
CA GLN A 29 -5.66 6.26 -24.08
C GLN A 29 -5.08 7.41 -23.26
N LEU A 30 -4.07 7.14 -22.42
CA LEU A 30 -3.43 8.16 -21.57
C LEU A 30 -2.81 9.30 -22.38
N VAL A 31 -2.27 9.03 -23.56
CA VAL A 31 -1.64 10.06 -24.41
C VAL A 31 -2.63 10.79 -25.31
N ARG A 32 -3.91 10.40 -25.35
CA ARG A 32 -4.92 11.10 -26.14
C ARG A 32 -5.09 12.54 -25.67
N GLY A 33 -5.13 13.47 -26.59
CA GLY A 33 -5.24 14.90 -26.28
C GLY A 33 -6.43 15.26 -25.40
N SER A 34 -7.57 14.56 -25.52
CA SER A 34 -8.75 14.75 -24.65
C SER A 34 -8.46 14.35 -23.21
N VAL A 35 -7.78 13.22 -22.97
CA VAL A 35 -7.39 12.75 -21.63
C VAL A 35 -6.36 13.69 -21.01
N VAL A 36 -5.35 14.09 -21.78
CA VAL A 36 -4.33 15.04 -21.31
C VAL A 36 -4.97 16.37 -20.92
N ARG A 37 -5.89 16.92 -21.73
CA ARG A 37 -6.63 18.15 -21.39
C ARG A 37 -7.46 17.98 -20.12
N PHE A 38 -8.17 16.87 -19.98
CA PHE A 38 -8.93 16.57 -18.76
C PHE A 38 -8.02 16.57 -17.52
N LEU A 39 -6.89 15.85 -17.57
CA LEU A 39 -5.95 15.75 -16.45
C LEU A 39 -5.34 17.12 -16.12
N ARG A 40 -4.98 17.93 -17.13
CA ARG A 40 -4.49 19.32 -16.93
C ARG A 40 -5.53 20.19 -16.23
N ALA A 41 -6.78 20.14 -16.68
CA ALA A 41 -7.86 20.90 -16.04
C ALA A 41 -8.03 20.52 -14.57
N ARG A 42 -7.98 19.22 -14.25
CA ARG A 42 -8.04 18.74 -12.85
C ARG A 42 -6.82 19.16 -12.05
N ASN A 43 -5.63 19.11 -12.61
CA ASN A 43 -4.42 19.56 -11.93
C ASN A 43 -4.46 21.08 -11.64
N GLN A 44 -4.98 21.90 -12.57
CA GLN A 44 -5.22 23.32 -12.35
C GLN A 44 -6.27 23.59 -11.24
N GLN A 45 -7.22 22.69 -11.05
CA GLN A 45 -8.18 22.72 -9.95
C GLN A 45 -7.63 22.22 -8.61
N GLY A 46 -6.33 21.99 -8.52
CA GLY A 46 -5.67 21.59 -7.27
C GLY A 46 -5.60 20.08 -7.04
N TYR A 47 -5.87 19.25 -8.04
CA TYR A 47 -5.74 17.79 -7.90
C TYR A 47 -4.32 17.33 -8.26
N ASP A 48 -3.71 16.57 -7.37
CA ASP A 48 -2.57 15.72 -7.65
C ASP A 48 -3.00 14.55 -8.53
N ILE A 49 -2.18 14.18 -9.50
CA ILE A 49 -2.45 13.07 -10.40
C ILE A 49 -1.52 11.91 -10.06
N TYR A 50 -2.12 10.79 -9.71
CA TYR A 50 -1.42 9.55 -9.35
C TYR A 50 -1.72 8.45 -10.35
N LEU A 51 -0.76 7.54 -10.50
CA LEU A 51 -0.93 6.33 -11.30
C LEU A 51 -0.43 5.08 -10.56
N LEU A 52 -0.98 3.94 -10.95
CA LEU A 52 -0.47 2.62 -10.64
C LEU A 52 -0.47 1.80 -11.94
N PRO A 53 0.65 1.20 -12.35
CA PRO A 53 0.65 0.17 -13.39
C PRO A 53 -0.17 -1.04 -12.90
N TYR A 54 -1.16 -1.43 -13.70
CA TYR A 54 -2.23 -2.32 -13.27
C TYR A 54 -2.45 -3.43 -14.29
N ALA A 55 -2.65 -4.65 -13.84
CA ALA A 55 -3.02 -5.80 -14.65
C ALA A 55 -3.85 -6.77 -13.81
N GLU A 56 -4.95 -7.26 -14.36
CA GLU A 56 -5.79 -8.30 -13.74
C GLU A 56 -6.14 -8.05 -12.26
N GLN A 57 -6.45 -6.81 -11.91
CA GLN A 57 -6.73 -6.34 -10.55
C GLN A 57 -5.54 -6.41 -9.58
N CYS A 58 -4.34 -6.66 -10.08
CA CYS A 58 -3.10 -6.75 -9.34
C CYS A 58 -2.07 -5.70 -9.80
N ASN A 59 -0.95 -5.64 -9.11
CA ASN A 59 0.22 -4.89 -9.53
C ASN A 59 0.82 -5.51 -10.80
N ALA A 60 1.07 -4.70 -11.83
CA ALA A 60 1.62 -5.16 -13.12
C ALA A 60 3.13 -5.48 -13.10
N GLY A 61 3.70 -5.85 -11.96
CA GLY A 61 5.11 -6.17 -11.83
C GLY A 61 6.03 -4.98 -11.57
N TYR A 62 5.48 -3.83 -11.16
CA TYR A 62 6.23 -2.61 -10.87
C TYR A 62 6.13 -2.25 -9.39
N ILE A 63 7.26 -2.05 -8.76
CA ILE A 63 7.36 -1.65 -7.35
C ILE A 63 7.76 -0.19 -7.26
N LEU A 64 6.97 0.59 -6.53
CA LEU A 64 7.28 1.97 -6.20
C LEU A 64 8.07 2.03 -4.89
N ILE A 65 9.09 2.88 -4.88
CA ILE A 65 9.77 3.33 -3.67
C ILE A 65 9.67 4.86 -3.62
N ASP A 66 9.17 5.38 -2.51
CA ASP A 66 9.17 6.82 -2.22
C ASP A 66 10.47 7.17 -1.47
N LEU A 67 11.30 7.99 -2.09
CA LEU A 67 12.67 8.32 -1.65
C LEU A 67 12.74 9.77 -1.16
N ASP A 68 11.80 10.17 -0.33
CA ASP A 68 11.62 11.56 0.13
C ASP A 68 12.83 12.14 0.87
N HIS A 69 13.69 11.31 1.45
CA HIS A 69 14.86 11.72 2.23
C HIS A 69 16.13 10.97 1.82
N ALA A 70 16.16 10.46 0.60
CA ALA A 70 17.29 9.69 0.13
C ALA A 70 18.52 10.56 -0.11
N THR A 71 19.67 9.98 0.17
CA THR A 71 20.98 10.58 -0.14
C THR A 71 21.25 10.60 -1.64
N ALA A 72 22.14 11.47 -2.11
CA ALA A 72 22.46 11.62 -3.54
C ALA A 72 23.00 10.32 -4.18
N ASP A 73 23.56 9.42 -3.37
CA ASP A 73 24.12 8.14 -3.80
C ASP A 73 23.06 7.00 -3.93
N VAL A 74 21.79 7.25 -3.59
CA VAL A 74 20.76 6.20 -3.56
C VAL A 74 20.59 5.51 -4.91
N LEU A 75 20.51 6.27 -6.01
CA LEU A 75 20.33 5.70 -7.34
C LEU A 75 21.57 4.90 -7.81
N PRO A 76 22.81 5.40 -7.67
CA PRO A 76 24.02 4.61 -7.86
C PRO A 76 24.03 3.29 -7.06
N ARG A 77 23.67 3.33 -5.78
CA ARG A 77 23.59 2.12 -4.94
C ARG A 77 22.51 1.14 -5.41
N MET A 78 21.36 1.64 -5.86
CA MET A 78 20.31 0.79 -6.43
C MET A 78 20.81 0.04 -7.66
N ARG A 79 21.52 0.73 -8.56
CA ARG A 79 22.12 0.11 -9.76
C ARG A 79 23.19 -0.89 -9.40
N ALA A 80 24.11 -0.55 -8.50
CA ALA A 80 25.18 -1.44 -8.06
C ALA A 80 24.65 -2.75 -7.45
N ASN A 81 23.49 -2.70 -6.81
CA ASN A 81 22.81 -3.87 -6.24
C ASN A 81 21.88 -4.58 -7.24
N GLY A 82 21.88 -4.21 -8.52
CA GLY A 82 21.00 -4.79 -9.51
C GLY A 82 19.50 -4.46 -9.33
N HIS A 83 19.18 -3.49 -8.49
CA HIS A 83 17.80 -2.99 -8.27
C HIS A 83 17.53 -1.74 -9.10
N GLU A 84 17.95 -1.77 -10.35
CA GLU A 84 17.88 -0.63 -11.27
C GLU A 84 16.45 -0.15 -11.48
N PRO A 85 16.13 1.14 -11.18
CA PRO A 85 14.80 1.69 -11.44
C PRO A 85 14.56 1.82 -12.94
N CYS A 86 13.40 1.42 -13.42
CA CYS A 86 13.00 1.64 -14.81
C CYS A 86 12.44 3.06 -15.05
N VAL A 87 11.94 3.73 -14.01
CA VAL A 87 11.54 5.14 -14.05
C VAL A 87 11.89 5.80 -12.74
N VAL A 88 12.55 6.95 -12.82
CA VAL A 88 12.79 7.83 -11.67
C VAL A 88 12.09 9.17 -11.92
N LEU A 89 11.30 9.58 -10.96
CA LEU A 89 10.59 10.85 -10.97
C LEU A 89 11.12 11.76 -9.87
N GLN A 90 11.27 13.04 -10.15
CA GLN A 90 11.35 14.08 -9.15
C GLN A 90 9.94 14.59 -8.89
N SER A 91 9.37 14.26 -7.74
CA SER A 91 8.00 14.64 -7.36
C SER A 91 7.90 16.08 -6.84
N SER A 92 9.02 16.62 -6.34
CA SER A 92 9.28 18.01 -5.94
C SER A 92 10.79 18.13 -5.66
N PRO A 93 11.35 19.35 -5.50
CA PRO A 93 12.77 19.51 -5.17
C PRO A 93 13.18 18.67 -3.95
N GLY A 94 14.20 17.83 -4.11
CA GLY A 94 14.72 16.93 -3.06
C GLY A 94 13.88 15.66 -2.80
N HIS A 95 12.85 15.41 -3.59
CA HIS A 95 11.96 14.23 -3.39
C HIS A 95 11.87 13.41 -4.66
N LEU A 96 12.30 12.15 -4.56
CA LEU A 96 12.32 11.22 -5.68
C LEU A 96 11.28 10.09 -5.47
N GLN A 97 10.80 9.57 -6.58
CA GLN A 97 10.05 8.32 -6.64
C GLN A 97 10.70 7.41 -7.68
N ALA A 98 11.00 6.19 -7.30
CA ALA A 98 11.62 5.21 -8.18
C ALA A 98 10.68 4.03 -8.42
N TRP A 99 10.41 3.74 -9.69
CA TRP A 99 9.70 2.55 -10.12
C TRP A 99 10.71 1.48 -10.55
N ILE A 100 10.62 0.29 -9.97
CA ILE A 100 11.44 -0.86 -10.33
C ILE A 100 10.56 -1.90 -10.95
N ARG A 101 10.87 -2.33 -12.16
CA ARG A 101 10.17 -3.45 -12.77
C ARG A 101 10.82 -4.76 -12.29
N VAL A 102 10.07 -5.58 -11.58
CA VAL A 102 10.56 -6.85 -11.01
C VAL A 102 9.92 -8.08 -11.65
N SER A 103 8.88 -7.89 -12.48
CA SER A 103 8.18 -8.99 -13.14
C SER A 103 7.55 -8.55 -14.47
N THR A 104 7.33 -9.50 -15.37
CA THR A 104 6.51 -9.33 -16.60
C THR A 104 5.07 -9.76 -16.40
N ILE A 105 4.80 -10.48 -15.32
CA ILE A 105 3.46 -10.95 -14.93
C ILE A 105 2.96 -10.19 -13.71
N PRO A 106 1.65 -10.13 -13.49
CA PRO A 106 1.07 -9.52 -12.30
C PRO A 106 1.62 -10.14 -11.01
N LEU A 107 1.77 -9.30 -9.98
CA LEU A 107 2.24 -9.71 -8.67
C LEU A 107 1.10 -9.72 -7.66
N GLU A 108 1.01 -10.80 -6.91
CA GLU A 108 0.14 -10.87 -5.74
C GLU A 108 0.39 -9.71 -4.78
N PRO A 109 -0.65 -9.06 -4.22
CA PRO A 109 -0.51 -7.88 -3.37
C PRO A 109 0.41 -8.09 -2.16
N ALA A 110 0.41 -9.29 -1.58
CA ALA A 110 1.28 -9.63 -0.45
C ALA A 110 2.76 -9.65 -0.87
N LEU A 111 3.06 -10.25 -2.03
CA LEU A 111 4.41 -10.32 -2.57
C LEU A 111 4.92 -8.93 -2.97
N ALA A 112 4.11 -8.17 -3.71
CA ALA A 112 4.44 -6.79 -4.08
C ALA A 112 4.73 -5.92 -2.84
N THR A 113 3.92 -6.06 -1.79
CA THR A 113 4.12 -5.37 -0.50
C THR A 113 5.41 -5.80 0.19
N ALA A 114 5.74 -7.09 0.18
CA ALA A 114 6.96 -7.60 0.80
C ALA A 114 8.21 -7.07 0.09
N VAL A 115 8.22 -7.08 -1.24
CA VAL A 115 9.31 -6.52 -2.07
C VAL A 115 9.45 -5.02 -1.81
N SER A 116 8.35 -4.26 -1.85
CA SER A 116 8.37 -2.82 -1.58
C SER A 116 8.96 -2.51 -0.20
N LYS A 117 8.56 -3.25 0.84
CA LYS A 117 9.13 -3.10 2.19
C LYS A 117 10.61 -3.43 2.26
N GLN A 118 11.05 -4.45 1.52
CA GLN A 118 12.47 -4.81 1.47
C GLN A 118 13.29 -3.68 0.86
N LEU A 119 12.88 -3.20 -0.30
CA LEU A 119 13.57 -2.13 -1.01
C LEU A 119 13.56 -0.81 -0.22
N ALA A 120 12.42 -0.43 0.38
CA ALA A 120 12.34 0.76 1.21
C ALA A 120 13.31 0.70 2.41
N ARG A 121 13.42 -0.46 3.07
CA ARG A 121 14.40 -0.64 4.16
C ARG A 121 15.84 -0.54 3.69
N THR A 122 16.15 -1.08 2.52
CA THR A 122 17.51 -1.09 1.96
C THR A 122 17.95 0.30 1.54
N TYR A 123 17.03 1.13 1.03
CA TYR A 123 17.36 2.42 0.42
C TYR A 123 16.85 3.64 1.20
N GLY A 124 16.31 3.45 2.40
CA GLY A 124 15.80 4.55 3.23
C GLY A 124 14.49 5.14 2.70
N GLY A 125 13.70 4.36 1.95
CA GLY A 125 12.40 4.78 1.47
C GLY A 125 11.34 4.85 2.59
N ASP A 126 10.24 5.56 2.33
CA ASP A 126 9.13 5.69 3.27
C ASP A 126 8.40 4.35 3.46
N LEU A 127 8.51 3.77 4.65
CA LEU A 127 7.86 2.50 5.00
C LEU A 127 6.32 2.60 5.05
N ALA A 128 5.76 3.80 5.23
CA ALA A 128 4.32 4.00 5.18
C ALA A 128 3.78 3.89 3.74
N SER A 129 4.65 4.11 2.75
CA SER A 129 4.34 4.04 1.31
C SER A 129 4.66 2.68 0.68
N THR A 130 4.79 1.59 1.47
CA THR A 130 5.22 0.25 1.00
C THR A 130 4.07 -0.73 0.75
N ASN A 131 2.93 -0.25 0.38
CA ASN A 131 1.84 -1.09 -0.09
C ASN A 131 2.08 -1.49 -1.55
N GLY A 132 1.88 -2.76 -1.91
CA GLY A 132 2.07 -3.26 -3.28
C GLY A 132 1.20 -2.60 -4.35
N CYS A 133 0.15 -1.88 -3.94
CA CYS A 133 -0.71 -1.06 -4.78
C CYS A 133 -0.49 0.44 -4.53
N HIS A 134 0.71 0.86 -4.06
CA HIS A 134 0.98 2.26 -3.81
C HIS A 134 1.02 3.07 -5.09
N LEU A 135 0.38 4.25 -5.05
CA LEU A 135 0.24 5.13 -6.19
C LEU A 135 1.44 6.08 -6.29
N GLY A 136 2.13 6.08 -7.41
CA GLY A 136 3.14 7.08 -7.73
C GLY A 136 2.55 8.29 -8.46
N ARG A 137 3.28 9.38 -8.49
CA ARG A 137 2.86 10.58 -9.21
C ARG A 137 3.00 10.40 -10.72
N LEU A 138 2.10 11.01 -11.46
CA LEU A 138 2.21 11.10 -12.92
C LEU A 138 3.06 12.33 -13.30
N ALA A 139 4.12 12.11 -14.05
CA ALA A 139 4.96 13.18 -14.58
C ALA A 139 4.21 14.07 -15.59
N GLY A 140 4.66 15.31 -15.75
CA GLY A 140 4.03 16.28 -16.65
C GLY A 140 2.89 17.08 -16.03
N PHE A 141 2.69 16.93 -14.71
CA PHE A 141 1.71 17.67 -13.90
C PHE A 141 2.39 18.25 -12.67
N THR A 142 1.73 19.19 -12.00
CA THR A 142 2.29 19.84 -10.80
C THR A 142 1.85 19.12 -9.52
N ASN A 143 2.74 19.13 -8.53
CA ASN A 143 2.49 18.63 -7.19
C ASN A 143 1.71 19.68 -6.38
N GLN A 144 0.44 19.42 -6.10
CA GLN A 144 -0.48 20.38 -5.47
C GLN A 144 -0.43 20.37 -3.93
N LYS A 145 0.46 19.58 -3.30
CA LYS A 145 0.63 19.60 -1.84
C LYS A 145 1.18 20.98 -1.41
N LEU A 146 0.50 21.66 -0.47
CA LEU A 146 0.85 23.01 -0.03
C LEU A 146 2.30 23.10 0.49
N HIS A 147 2.74 22.14 1.30
CA HIS A 147 4.07 22.11 1.88
C HIS A 147 5.19 21.78 0.88
N ARG A 148 4.85 21.52 -0.38
CA ARG A 148 5.79 21.28 -1.49
C ARG A 148 5.90 22.48 -2.42
N ARG A 149 5.13 23.54 -2.19
CA ARG A 149 5.22 24.76 -3.01
C ARG A 149 6.58 25.40 -2.88
N THR A 150 7.03 26.04 -3.96
CA THR A 150 8.26 26.84 -3.98
C THR A 150 8.11 28.05 -3.08
N ALA A 151 9.23 28.71 -2.74
CA ALA A 151 9.22 29.96 -2.00
C ALA A 151 8.37 31.06 -2.65
N THR A 152 8.22 31.02 -3.98
CA THR A 152 7.38 31.93 -4.78
C THR A 152 5.92 31.47 -4.87
N GLY A 153 5.52 30.39 -4.15
CA GLY A 153 4.15 29.89 -4.08
C GLY A 153 3.72 28.96 -5.22
N TYR A 154 4.58 28.70 -6.20
CA TYR A 154 4.26 27.82 -7.32
C TYR A 154 4.30 26.33 -6.92
N ALA A 155 3.36 25.56 -7.46
CA ALA A 155 3.37 24.11 -7.34
C ALA A 155 4.48 23.51 -8.23
N PRO A 156 5.41 22.71 -7.69
CA PRO A 156 6.52 22.16 -8.46
C PRO A 156 6.05 21.14 -9.48
N TRP A 157 6.71 21.08 -10.63
CA TRP A 157 6.47 20.08 -11.64
C TRP A 157 6.99 18.71 -11.22
N VAL A 158 6.19 17.67 -11.46
CA VAL A 158 6.66 16.30 -11.41
C VAL A 158 7.39 16.01 -12.72
N LYS A 159 8.68 15.70 -12.63
CA LYS A 159 9.57 15.54 -13.78
C LYS A 159 10.06 14.10 -13.85
N ILE A 160 10.20 13.57 -15.07
CA ILE A 160 11.00 12.37 -15.30
C ILE A 160 12.47 12.76 -15.20
N VAL A 161 13.21 12.09 -14.33
CA VAL A 161 14.66 12.20 -14.21
C VAL A 161 15.33 11.24 -15.18
N GLU A 162 14.86 9.99 -15.17
CA GLU A 162 15.32 8.95 -16.09
C GLU A 162 14.20 7.93 -16.34
N ALA A 163 14.23 7.31 -17.51
CA ALA A 163 13.32 6.25 -17.87
C ALA A 163 13.98 5.31 -18.88
N HIS A 164 13.93 4.01 -18.63
CA HIS A 164 14.41 2.97 -19.52
C HIS A 164 13.55 1.71 -19.41
N ALA A 165 13.58 0.90 -20.44
CA ALA A 165 12.88 -0.37 -20.44
C ALA A 165 13.75 -1.43 -19.75
N GLY A 166 13.10 -2.45 -19.19
CA GLY A 166 13.79 -3.59 -18.63
C GLY A 166 13.24 -4.04 -17.28
N ILE A 167 13.64 -5.24 -16.90
CA ILE A 167 13.45 -5.80 -15.57
C ILE A 167 14.75 -5.58 -14.81
N ALA A 168 14.66 -5.23 -13.53
CA ALA A 168 15.84 -5.07 -12.70
C ALA A 168 16.67 -6.36 -12.67
N PRO A 169 18.01 -6.29 -12.82
CA PRO A 169 18.87 -7.49 -12.87
C PRO A 169 18.67 -8.44 -11.69
N ALA A 170 18.52 -7.91 -10.45
CA ALA A 170 18.29 -8.70 -9.24
C ALA A 170 16.79 -8.96 -8.95
N ALA A 171 15.90 -8.78 -9.91
CA ALA A 171 14.45 -8.96 -9.70
C ALA A 171 14.10 -10.36 -9.18
N GLN A 172 14.73 -11.39 -9.72
CA GLN A 172 14.45 -12.78 -9.35
C GLN A 172 14.85 -13.06 -7.89
N GLU A 173 16.00 -12.54 -7.47
CA GLU A 173 16.48 -12.65 -6.09
C GLU A 173 15.58 -11.89 -5.11
N LEU A 174 15.12 -10.69 -5.50
CA LEU A 174 14.14 -9.92 -4.73
C LEU A 174 12.84 -10.70 -4.52
N LEU A 175 12.28 -11.25 -5.58
CA LEU A 175 11.05 -12.03 -5.52
C LEU A 175 11.23 -13.29 -4.66
N HIS A 176 12.33 -14.01 -4.85
CA HIS A 176 12.65 -15.21 -4.07
C HIS A 176 12.79 -14.89 -2.57
N SER A 177 13.58 -13.90 -2.21
CA SER A 177 13.78 -13.50 -0.82
C SER A 177 12.49 -13.00 -0.16
N ALA A 178 11.66 -12.27 -0.90
CA ALA A 178 10.36 -11.82 -0.41
C ALA A 178 9.40 -13.00 -0.18
N THR A 179 9.38 -13.97 -1.09
CA THR A 179 8.57 -15.21 -0.97
C THR A 179 9.00 -16.02 0.24
N GLN A 180 10.31 -16.20 0.46
CA GLN A 180 10.83 -16.89 1.63
C GLN A 180 10.42 -16.19 2.93
N ARG A 181 10.47 -14.86 2.98
CA ARG A 181 10.03 -14.10 4.17
C ARG A 181 8.54 -14.28 4.45
N ILE A 182 7.70 -14.26 3.40
CA ILE A 182 6.27 -14.52 3.55
C ILE A 182 6.05 -15.94 4.09
N ALA A 183 6.75 -16.94 3.54
CA ALA A 183 6.66 -18.32 3.99
C ALA A 183 7.10 -18.48 5.45
N GLN A 184 8.24 -17.89 5.84
CA GLN A 184 8.72 -17.88 7.23
C GLN A 184 7.73 -17.20 8.17
N GLN A 185 7.14 -16.06 7.77
CA GLN A 185 6.11 -15.38 8.56
C GLN A 185 4.86 -16.26 8.71
N SER A 186 4.46 -16.96 7.66
CA SER A 186 3.30 -17.87 7.67
C SER A 186 3.57 -19.12 8.49
N ALA A 187 4.76 -19.71 8.42
CA ALA A 187 5.17 -20.83 9.24
C ALA A 187 5.14 -20.47 10.73
N ALA A 188 5.76 -19.34 11.06
CA ALA A 188 5.77 -18.87 12.43
C ALA A 188 4.37 -18.46 12.97
N VAL A 189 3.42 -18.07 12.10
CA VAL A 189 2.00 -17.90 12.46
C VAL A 189 1.39 -19.27 12.74
N ARG A 190 1.64 -20.27 11.90
CA ARG A 190 1.15 -21.66 12.11
C ARG A 190 1.66 -22.25 13.42
N ASP A 191 2.94 -22.08 13.74
CA ASP A 191 3.52 -22.56 15.01
C ASP A 191 2.86 -21.88 16.20
N THR A 192 2.59 -20.58 16.12
CA THR A 192 1.88 -19.85 17.17
C THR A 192 0.41 -20.32 17.25
N THR A 193 -0.24 -20.58 16.12
CA THR A 193 -1.62 -21.10 16.08
C THR A 193 -1.67 -22.53 16.63
N TYR A 194 -0.70 -23.36 16.28
CA TYR A 194 -0.57 -24.71 16.84
C TYR A 194 -0.32 -24.68 18.35
N TYR A 195 0.54 -23.79 18.84
CA TYR A 195 0.75 -23.59 20.27
C TYR A 195 -0.53 -23.09 20.96
N LEU A 196 -1.22 -22.11 20.37
CA LEU A 196 -2.47 -21.58 20.89
C LEU A 196 -3.61 -22.61 20.81
N SER A 197 -3.65 -23.48 19.79
CA SER A 197 -4.64 -24.56 19.72
C SER A 197 -4.42 -25.65 20.77
N ARG A 198 -3.19 -25.89 21.18
CA ARG A 198 -2.88 -26.77 22.33
C ARG A 198 -3.21 -26.14 23.68
N VAL A 199 -3.06 -24.80 23.78
CA VAL A 199 -3.50 -24.02 24.95
C VAL A 199 -5.00 -23.73 24.87
N GLY A 200 -5.57 -23.83 23.66
CA GLY A 200 -6.90 -23.36 23.31
C GLY A 200 -8.02 -24.40 23.44
N ASN A 201 -7.83 -25.47 24.20
CA ASN A 201 -9.00 -26.16 24.73
C ASN A 201 -9.78 -25.12 25.57
N PRO A 202 -11.08 -24.87 25.31
CA PRO A 202 -11.88 -23.87 26.04
C PRO A 202 -11.88 -24.08 27.56
N SER A 203 -11.45 -25.25 28.02
CA SER A 203 -11.24 -25.58 29.44
C SER A 203 -9.86 -25.25 29.99
N THR A 204 -8.92 -24.76 29.15
CA THR A 204 -7.55 -24.48 29.64
C THR A 204 -7.46 -23.05 30.16
N THR A 205 -7.35 -22.91 31.46
CA THR A 205 -7.10 -21.63 32.12
C THR A 205 -5.75 -21.08 31.67
N ILE A 206 -5.74 -19.91 31.04
CA ILE A 206 -4.51 -19.22 30.66
C ILE A 206 -3.82 -18.75 31.94
N THR A 207 -2.62 -19.24 32.20
CA THR A 207 -1.80 -18.80 33.34
C THR A 207 -1.16 -17.44 33.05
N ALA A 208 -0.86 -16.67 34.10
CA ALA A 208 -0.15 -15.39 33.97
C ALA A 208 1.17 -15.54 33.21
N HIS A 209 1.94 -16.61 33.46
CA HIS A 209 3.17 -16.92 32.74
C HIS A 209 2.93 -17.19 31.26
N GLY A 210 1.90 -17.94 30.91
CA GLY A 210 1.53 -18.22 29.52
C GLY A 210 1.10 -16.94 28.78
N ALA A 211 0.28 -16.11 29.41
CA ALA A 211 -0.14 -14.82 28.86
C ALA A 211 1.03 -13.87 28.61
N ALA A 212 1.93 -13.75 29.59
CA ALA A 212 3.13 -12.92 29.47
C ALA A 212 4.05 -13.39 28.34
N ARG A 213 4.26 -14.71 28.20
CA ARG A 213 5.04 -15.27 27.07
C ARG A 213 4.42 -14.97 25.70
N ILE A 214 3.10 -15.10 25.57
CA ILE A 214 2.39 -14.73 24.33
C ILE A 214 2.59 -13.26 24.04
N TYR A 215 2.37 -12.39 25.00
CA TYR A 215 2.54 -10.95 24.84
C TYR A 215 3.97 -10.59 24.44
N GLN A 216 4.96 -11.13 25.14
CA GLN A 216 6.38 -10.88 24.88
C GLN A 216 6.78 -11.39 23.49
N SER A 217 6.39 -12.61 23.11
CA SER A 217 6.74 -13.19 21.81
C SER A 217 6.24 -12.34 20.64
N TRP A 218 5.07 -11.72 20.75
CA TRP A 218 4.55 -10.83 19.73
C TRP A 218 5.26 -9.47 19.73
N THR A 219 5.58 -8.90 20.88
CA THR A 219 6.31 -7.63 20.96
C THR A 219 7.72 -7.75 20.40
N GLU A 220 8.42 -8.84 20.66
CA GLU A 220 9.71 -9.17 20.06
C GLU A 220 9.60 -9.38 18.56
N ARG A 221 8.62 -10.15 18.10
CA ARG A 221 8.38 -10.41 16.69
C ARG A 221 8.10 -9.15 15.90
N TRP A 222 7.34 -8.22 16.45
CA TRP A 222 7.08 -6.93 15.83
C TRP A 222 8.23 -5.94 16.00
N ARG A 223 9.26 -6.32 16.72
CA ARG A 223 10.42 -5.48 17.05
C ARG A 223 9.98 -4.13 17.63
N ILE A 224 9.01 -4.15 18.53
CA ILE A 224 8.39 -2.95 19.06
C ILE A 224 9.42 -2.06 19.74
N ARG A 225 10.33 -2.62 20.56
CA ARG A 225 11.37 -1.85 21.26
C ARG A 225 12.39 -1.20 20.32
N GLU A 226 12.67 -1.84 19.17
CA GLU A 226 13.58 -1.29 18.16
C GLU A 226 12.94 -0.15 17.37
N ARG A 227 11.61 -0.22 17.16
CA ARG A 227 10.86 0.73 16.34
C ARG A 227 10.39 1.94 17.12
N PHE A 228 10.10 1.76 18.40
CA PHE A 228 9.48 2.76 19.26
C PHE A 228 10.24 2.80 20.59
N PRO A 229 11.06 3.84 20.84
CA PRO A 229 11.81 3.97 22.10
C PRO A 229 10.91 4.00 23.34
N GLN A 230 9.70 4.55 23.19
CA GLN A 230 8.67 4.57 24.23
C GLN A 230 7.35 4.07 23.62
N PRO A 231 7.13 2.75 23.56
CA PRO A 231 5.95 2.18 22.93
C PRO A 231 4.70 2.44 23.76
N ASP A 232 3.65 2.92 23.10
CA ASP A 232 2.32 2.97 23.71
C ASP A 232 1.75 1.55 23.81
N CYS A 233 1.69 1.02 25.02
CA CYS A 233 1.19 -0.32 25.29
C CYS A 233 -0.28 -0.51 24.86
N SER A 234 -1.09 0.54 24.82
CA SER A 234 -2.49 0.44 24.40
C SER A 234 -2.61 0.15 22.91
N ILE A 235 -1.67 0.66 22.10
CA ILE A 235 -1.57 0.35 20.68
C ILE A 235 -1.12 -1.11 20.49
N ILE A 236 -0.17 -1.56 21.30
CA ILE A 236 0.31 -2.95 21.26
C ILE A 236 -0.82 -3.91 21.64
N ASP A 237 -1.57 -3.60 22.70
CA ASP A 237 -2.72 -4.39 23.13
C ASP A 237 -3.77 -4.51 22.02
N LEU A 238 -4.08 -3.42 21.33
CA LEU A 238 -5.01 -3.43 20.21
C LEU A 238 -4.48 -4.27 19.03
N TRP A 239 -3.17 -4.16 18.70
CA TRP A 239 -2.57 -4.94 17.64
C TRP A 239 -2.55 -6.44 17.97
N LEU A 240 -2.23 -6.77 19.22
CA LEU A 240 -2.23 -8.15 19.71
C LEU A 240 -3.64 -8.73 19.68
N ALA A 241 -4.64 -8.01 20.21
CA ALA A 241 -6.03 -8.43 20.18
C ALA A 241 -6.51 -8.71 18.74
N ARG A 242 -6.28 -7.78 17.80
CA ARG A 242 -6.60 -7.98 16.38
C ARG A 242 -5.94 -9.20 15.79
N LYS A 243 -4.67 -9.42 16.12
CA LYS A 243 -3.91 -10.55 15.58
C LYS A 243 -4.43 -11.87 16.10
N LEU A 244 -4.71 -11.97 17.39
CA LEU A 244 -5.23 -13.17 18.02
C LEU A 244 -6.66 -13.49 17.53
N LEU A 245 -7.53 -12.50 17.42
CA LEU A 245 -8.88 -12.68 16.85
C LEU A 245 -8.81 -13.11 15.38
N ALA A 246 -7.92 -12.55 14.58
CA ALA A 246 -7.68 -12.99 13.19
C ALA A 246 -7.10 -14.42 13.09
N MET A 247 -6.56 -14.96 14.17
CA MET A 247 -6.11 -16.34 14.31
C MET A 247 -7.19 -17.26 14.95
N HIS A 248 -8.44 -16.77 15.03
CA HIS A 248 -9.57 -17.50 15.61
C HIS A 248 -9.43 -17.84 17.10
N VAL A 249 -8.59 -17.11 17.85
CA VAL A 249 -8.56 -17.21 19.31
C VAL A 249 -9.85 -16.60 19.86
N SER A 250 -10.50 -17.28 20.81
CA SER A 250 -11.76 -16.78 21.36
C SER A 250 -11.59 -15.44 22.08
N THR A 251 -12.61 -14.60 22.05
CA THR A 251 -12.60 -13.29 22.72
C THR A 251 -12.23 -13.40 24.19
N THR A 252 -12.75 -14.43 24.88
CA THR A 252 -12.45 -14.69 26.29
C THR A 252 -10.98 -15.00 26.53
N GLN A 253 -10.36 -15.77 25.63
CA GLN A 253 -8.92 -16.06 25.71
C GLN A 253 -8.06 -14.83 25.41
N VAL A 254 -8.46 -14.03 24.41
CA VAL A 254 -7.77 -12.77 24.09
C VAL A 254 -7.86 -11.82 25.27
N GLU A 255 -9.01 -11.72 25.90
CA GLU A 255 -9.20 -10.93 27.13
C GLU A 255 -8.26 -11.39 28.25
N ALA A 256 -8.22 -12.71 28.52
CA ALA A 256 -7.33 -13.27 29.54
C ALA A 256 -5.84 -12.99 29.23
N ILE A 257 -5.44 -13.09 27.96
CA ILE A 257 -4.06 -12.79 27.53
C ILE A 257 -3.72 -11.31 27.78
N LEU A 258 -4.62 -10.38 27.43
CA LEU A 258 -4.39 -8.97 27.69
C LEU A 258 -4.40 -8.65 29.18
N ARG A 259 -5.34 -9.20 29.94
CA ARG A 259 -5.48 -9.01 31.40
C ARG A 259 -4.24 -9.46 32.17
N LEU A 260 -3.66 -10.58 31.80
CA LEU A 260 -2.56 -11.21 32.52
C LEU A 260 -1.18 -10.90 31.90
N GLY A 261 -1.12 -10.56 30.62
CA GLY A 261 0.14 -10.40 29.88
C GLY A 261 0.50 -8.97 29.53
N SER A 262 -0.47 -8.04 29.45
CA SER A 262 -0.18 -6.66 29.15
C SER A 262 0.51 -5.96 30.33
N PRO A 263 1.66 -5.30 30.09
CA PRO A 263 2.34 -4.53 31.15
C PRO A 263 1.53 -3.29 31.59
N ASN A 264 0.52 -2.95 30.83
CA ASN A 264 -0.33 -1.78 31.05
C ASN A 264 -1.57 -2.10 31.89
N PHE A 265 -1.86 -3.38 32.12
CA PHE A 265 -3.00 -3.82 32.90
C PHE A 265 -2.56 -4.12 34.36
N PRO A 266 -3.24 -3.63 35.41
CA PRO A 266 -4.52 -2.93 35.50
C PRO A 266 -4.42 -1.38 35.53
N ARG A 267 -3.33 -0.79 35.11
CA ARG A 267 -2.96 0.63 35.34
C ARG A 267 -3.78 1.66 34.56
N HIS A 268 -4.75 1.27 33.73
CA HIS A 268 -5.51 2.22 32.92
C HIS A 268 -6.65 2.88 33.69
N HIS A 269 -6.44 4.15 34.06
CA HIS A 269 -7.48 5.16 34.34
C HIS A 269 -8.66 4.75 35.23
N GLY A 270 -8.47 3.83 36.18
CA GLY A 270 -9.52 3.43 37.11
C GLY A 270 -10.66 2.55 36.56
N ASP A 271 -10.67 2.27 35.23
CA ASP A 271 -11.68 1.39 34.59
C ASP A 271 -11.00 0.31 33.71
N PRO A 272 -10.39 -0.70 34.32
CA PRO A 272 -9.71 -1.80 33.57
C PRO A 272 -10.69 -2.59 32.70
N GLU A 273 -11.89 -2.85 33.17
CA GLU A 273 -12.90 -3.62 32.44
C GLU A 273 -13.41 -2.86 31.22
N GLY A 274 -13.65 -1.59 31.36
CA GLY A 274 -14.01 -0.71 30.25
C GLY A 274 -12.89 -0.61 29.21
N TYR A 275 -11.62 -0.58 29.65
CA TYR A 275 -10.48 -0.61 28.75
C TYR A 275 -10.44 -1.88 27.90
N LEU A 276 -10.53 -3.06 28.50
CA LEU A 276 -10.56 -4.33 27.79
C LEU A 276 -11.73 -4.40 26.81
N ARG A 277 -12.93 -4.07 27.26
CA ARG A 277 -14.13 -4.05 26.43
C ARG A 277 -13.96 -3.15 25.20
N ARG A 278 -13.46 -1.91 25.37
CA ARG A 278 -13.20 -0.99 24.24
C ARG A 278 -12.12 -1.52 23.30
N THR A 279 -11.04 -2.09 23.84
CA THR A 279 -9.94 -2.65 23.05
C THR A 279 -10.41 -3.85 22.23
N LEU A 280 -11.16 -4.78 22.81
CA LEU A 280 -11.71 -5.95 22.12
C LEU A 280 -12.76 -5.56 21.08
N ALA A 281 -13.67 -4.64 21.39
CA ALA A 281 -14.65 -4.12 20.44
C ALA A 281 -13.97 -3.48 19.23
N ARG A 282 -12.94 -2.67 19.45
CA ARG A 282 -12.16 -2.05 18.38
C ARG A 282 -11.31 -3.06 17.60
N ALA A 283 -10.84 -4.11 18.25
CA ALA A 283 -10.08 -5.18 17.61
C ALA A 283 -10.94 -6.06 16.70
N ALA A 284 -12.20 -6.29 17.06
CA ALA A 284 -13.16 -7.07 16.28
C ALA A 284 -13.63 -6.33 15.01
N LEU A 285 -13.49 -5.01 14.94
CA LEU A 285 -13.81 -4.28 13.72
C LEU A 285 -12.80 -4.63 12.61
N PRO A 286 -13.28 -4.88 11.38
CA PRO A 286 -12.37 -5.10 10.27
C PRO A 286 -11.42 -3.90 10.15
N PRO A 287 -10.13 -4.12 9.83
CA PRO A 287 -9.23 -3.02 9.56
C PRO A 287 -9.85 -2.14 8.47
N PRO A 288 -9.65 -0.82 8.51
CA PRO A 288 -10.10 0.05 7.42
C PRO A 288 -9.56 -0.56 6.13
N ARG A 289 -10.46 -0.91 5.22
CA ARG A 289 -10.10 -1.58 3.97
C ARG A 289 -9.00 -0.74 3.31
N PRO A 290 -7.85 -1.34 2.95
CA PRO A 290 -6.94 -0.66 2.08
C PRO A 290 -7.75 -0.26 0.84
N VAL A 291 -7.57 0.96 0.36
CA VAL A 291 -8.37 1.60 -0.70
C VAL A 291 -8.21 0.91 -2.07
N CYS A 292 -7.80 -0.34 -2.10
CA CYS A 292 -7.65 -1.20 -3.28
C CYS A 292 -8.82 -2.19 -3.46
N SER A 293 -9.89 -2.09 -2.69
CA SER A 293 -11.07 -2.93 -2.90
C SER A 293 -12.15 -2.13 -3.61
N THR A 294 -12.02 -2.00 -4.91
CA THR A 294 -13.14 -1.68 -5.77
C THR A 294 -13.73 -2.96 -6.32
N GLN A 295 -14.97 -3.19 -5.98
CA GLN A 295 -15.83 -3.94 -6.88
C GLN A 295 -15.91 -3.11 -8.18
N ALA A 296 -15.07 -3.45 -9.14
CA ALA A 296 -15.21 -2.93 -10.49
C ALA A 296 -16.53 -3.47 -11.03
N THR A 297 -17.57 -2.67 -11.00
CA THR A 297 -18.67 -2.82 -11.95
C THR A 297 -18.05 -2.73 -13.33
N ALA A 298 -18.10 -3.82 -14.07
CA ALA A 298 -17.61 -3.90 -15.43
C ALA A 298 -18.13 -2.68 -16.22
N PRO A 299 -17.28 -1.93 -16.92
CA PRO A 299 -17.75 -0.84 -17.75
C PRO A 299 -18.64 -1.44 -18.83
N LEU A 300 -19.89 -1.00 -18.88
CA LEU A 300 -20.77 -1.22 -20.01
C LEU A 300 -20.05 -0.66 -21.25
N LEU A 301 -19.60 -1.55 -22.11
CA LEU A 301 -19.11 -1.20 -23.44
C LEU A 301 -20.20 -0.40 -24.15
N PRO A 302 -19.91 0.76 -24.75
CA PRO A 302 -20.88 1.45 -25.58
C PRO A 302 -21.26 0.52 -26.74
N ARG A 303 -22.51 0.18 -26.81
CA ARG A 303 -23.07 -0.52 -27.99
C ARG A 303 -22.76 0.33 -29.22
N HIS A 304 -22.04 -0.23 -30.17
CA HIS A 304 -21.91 0.31 -31.49
C HIS A 304 -23.31 0.46 -32.07
N ALA A 305 -23.75 1.69 -32.26
CA ALA A 305 -24.90 1.98 -33.10
C ALA A 305 -24.51 1.60 -34.54
N THR A 306 -25.02 0.49 -35.01
CA THR A 306 -25.02 0.16 -36.43
C THR A 306 -25.94 1.17 -37.13
N GLY A 307 -25.33 2.16 -37.78
CA GLY A 307 -26.03 3.04 -38.71
C GLY A 307 -26.53 2.23 -39.89
N SER A 308 -27.82 2.05 -39.96
CA SER A 308 -28.45 1.60 -41.19
C SER A 308 -28.45 2.74 -42.20
N ASP A 309 -27.68 2.52 -43.24
CA ASP A 309 -27.72 3.26 -44.50
C ASP A 309 -29.15 3.16 -45.12
N GLY A 310 -29.83 4.25 -45.20
CA GLY A 310 -31.12 4.39 -45.84
C GLY A 310 -30.99 5.40 -46.98
N SER A 311 -30.49 4.91 -48.10
CA SER A 311 -30.60 5.59 -49.40
C SER A 311 -32.06 5.78 -49.80
N ASN A 312 -32.46 7.02 -50.10
CA ASN A 312 -33.58 7.26 -50.98
C ASN A 312 -33.32 8.48 -51.86
N PRO A 313 -33.28 8.31 -53.20
CA PRO A 313 -33.20 9.39 -54.16
C PRO A 313 -34.59 9.72 -54.73
N ARG A 314 -34.90 10.99 -54.88
CA ARG A 314 -35.87 11.66 -55.79
C ARG A 314 -36.20 13.01 -55.18
N GLY A 315 -36.13 14.15 -55.84
CA GLY A 315 -36.32 14.52 -57.20
C GLY A 315 -37.02 15.86 -57.19
N GLY A 316 -36.56 16.76 -58.05
CA GLY A 316 -37.48 17.71 -58.76
C GLY A 316 -37.78 19.04 -58.07
N ARG A 317 -37.22 20.03 -58.55
CA ARG A 317 -37.50 21.33 -59.19
C ARG A 317 -36.58 22.44 -58.63
#